data_6ce5f2498f9815265f96c80ef467d959
#
_entry.id   6ce5f2498f9815265f96c80ef467d959
#
_cell.length_a   1.000
_cell.length_b   1.000
_cell.length_c   1.000
_cell.angle_alpha   90.00
_cell.angle_beta   90.00
_cell.angle_gamma   90.00
#
_symmetry.space_group_name_H-M   'P 1'
#
loop_
_entity.id
_entity.type
_entity.pdbx_description
1 polymer ?
#
loop_
_entity_poly.entity_id
_entity_poly.type
_entity_poly.pdbx_seq_one_letter_code
_entity_poly.pdbx_strand_id
1 'polypeptide(L)'
;MGLDSRLQIVLFTTWFAALSSTISLSSQSSSSPSYSAERPDRRRVEFPYLVLLASGGHCQLAVVRAIDDFVLLGQTIDDAPGEALDKVARRLKLHKLPECRLISGGAAIELLARGANPHAFPFPEPMMDYRSCDFSFSGLKNSVFREITRLEKRHGIEADALVPELGDICASVQRVTVQHLVRRTQRALEFCSRRGLLPPLPSDEEGQEATAPPTVVVAGGVACNGVLRDALAQMCDHLGATFVATPAGLCSDNGLMIAWNGLEVYAASPATVVEDLDSYRVERRCPLGKDISQEKEKRLSNSKVVLKTEAAVAAVIRFIV
;
A
#
# COMPACT_ATOMS: atom_id res chain seq x y z
N MET A 1 -13.90 -5.67 -14.47
CA MET A 1 -13.38 -4.39 -14.97
C MET A 1 -12.99 -3.59 -13.73
N GLY A 2 -11.69 -3.40 -13.47
CA GLY A 2 -11.22 -2.63 -12.31
C GLY A 2 -11.44 -1.15 -12.55
N LEU A 3 -11.86 -0.44 -11.50
CA LEU A 3 -11.92 1.02 -11.48
C LEU A 3 -10.53 1.61 -11.79
N ASP A 4 -10.48 2.73 -12.47
CA ASP A 4 -9.26 3.48 -12.79
C ASP A 4 -8.51 3.83 -11.49
N SER A 5 -7.17 3.72 -11.52
CA SER A 5 -6.29 3.96 -10.39
C SER A 5 -6.44 5.36 -9.77
N ARG A 6 -6.73 6.38 -10.58
CA ARG A 6 -7.00 7.74 -10.13
C ARG A 6 -8.26 7.80 -9.27
N LEU A 7 -9.32 7.17 -9.73
CA LEU A 7 -10.57 7.07 -9.00
C LEU A 7 -10.36 6.33 -7.67
N GLN A 8 -9.59 5.25 -7.66
CA GLN A 8 -9.31 4.49 -6.43
C GLN A 8 -8.52 5.32 -5.41
N ILE A 9 -7.49 6.07 -5.80
CA ILE A 9 -6.72 6.90 -4.87
C ILE A 9 -7.60 8.03 -4.33
N VAL A 10 -8.31 8.76 -5.20
CA VAL A 10 -9.23 9.83 -4.78
C VAL A 10 -10.31 9.29 -3.86
N LEU A 11 -10.92 8.18 -4.23
CA LEU A 11 -12.01 7.56 -3.49
C LEU A 11 -11.58 7.11 -2.08
N PHE A 12 -10.40 6.48 -1.95
CA PHE A 12 -9.90 6.03 -0.66
C PHE A 12 -9.45 7.17 0.24
N THR A 13 -8.87 8.21 -0.32
CA THR A 13 -8.25 9.28 0.46
C THR A 13 -9.23 10.36 0.90
N THR A 14 -10.15 10.79 0.02
CA THR A 14 -11.19 11.77 0.36
C THR A 14 -12.20 11.18 1.35
N TRP A 15 -12.59 9.93 1.17
CA TRP A 15 -13.51 9.27 2.09
C TRP A 15 -12.94 9.12 3.51
N PHE A 16 -11.64 8.85 3.65
CA PHE A 16 -10.99 8.76 4.96
C PHE A 16 -10.89 10.11 5.67
N ALA A 17 -10.56 11.17 4.94
CA ALA A 17 -10.54 12.54 5.48
C ALA A 17 -11.92 12.97 6.01
N ALA A 18 -12.97 12.59 5.32
CA ALA A 18 -14.34 12.96 5.66
C ALA A 18 -14.94 12.13 6.80
N LEU A 19 -14.64 10.84 6.93
CA LEU A 19 -15.05 10.03 8.08
C LEU A 19 -14.55 10.64 9.40
N SER A 20 -13.39 11.25 9.38
CA SER A 20 -12.82 11.96 10.53
C SER A 20 -13.62 13.22 10.90
N SER A 21 -14.29 13.90 9.94
CA SER A 21 -15.10 15.09 10.16
C SER A 21 -16.54 14.80 10.53
N THR A 22 -17.16 13.77 9.95
CA THR A 22 -18.61 13.49 10.10
C THR A 22 -18.96 12.87 11.46
N ILE A 23 -18.03 12.13 12.10
CA ILE A 23 -18.24 11.56 13.44
C ILE A 23 -18.28 12.65 14.54
N SER A 24 -17.86 13.87 14.23
CA SER A 24 -17.90 15.01 15.15
C SER A 24 -19.31 15.62 15.31
N LEU A 25 -20.23 15.38 14.37
CA LEU A 25 -21.57 15.98 14.36
C LEU A 25 -22.66 15.15 15.05
N SER A 26 -22.42 13.87 15.39
CA SER A 26 -23.43 12.97 15.98
C SER A 26 -23.35 12.81 17.50
N SER A 27 -22.56 13.60 18.26
CA SER A 27 -22.41 13.46 19.71
C SER A 27 -23.34 14.34 20.55
N GLN A 28 -24.43 14.85 20.01
CA GLN A 28 -25.48 15.51 20.78
C GLN A 28 -26.82 14.78 20.56
N SER A 29 -27.02 13.65 21.20
CA SER A 29 -28.27 13.24 21.85
C SER A 29 -28.26 11.74 22.18
N SER A 30 -28.74 11.49 23.42
CA SER A 30 -29.24 10.26 24.00
C SER A 30 -28.26 9.24 24.60
N SER A 31 -28.51 9.05 25.87
CA SER A 31 -28.00 8.14 26.90
C SER A 31 -28.08 6.66 26.56
N SER A 32 -26.99 5.94 26.97
CA SER A 32 -26.82 4.50 27.29
C SER A 32 -26.58 3.50 26.14
N PRO A 33 -25.92 2.33 26.36
CA PRO A 33 -25.06 1.91 27.45
C PRO A 33 -23.60 1.63 27.05
N SER A 34 -22.76 1.46 28.07
CA SER A 34 -21.33 1.20 28.04
C SER A 34 -20.89 -0.01 27.19
N TYR A 35 -20.38 0.28 26.00
CA TYR A 35 -19.48 -0.58 25.25
C TYR A 35 -18.16 0.16 25.15
N SER A 36 -17.14 -0.33 25.87
CA SER A 36 -15.78 0.19 25.77
C SER A 36 -15.15 -0.25 24.42
N ALA A 37 -15.65 0.30 23.34
CA ALA A 37 -14.96 0.27 22.07
C ALA A 37 -13.88 1.36 22.14
N GLU A 38 -12.62 0.97 22.09
CA GLU A 38 -11.50 1.88 21.88
C GLU A 38 -11.87 2.81 20.72
N ARG A 39 -11.94 4.10 21.00
CA ARG A 39 -12.27 5.09 19.98
C ARG A 39 -11.16 5.07 18.95
N PRO A 40 -11.43 4.82 17.65
CA PRO A 40 -10.40 4.93 16.63
C PRO A 40 -9.81 6.34 16.72
N ASP A 41 -8.48 6.40 16.70
CA ASP A 41 -7.70 7.64 16.72
C ASP A 41 -8.21 8.58 15.61
N ARG A 42 -8.81 9.71 15.98
CA ARG A 42 -9.48 10.65 15.08
C ARG A 42 -8.46 11.59 14.41
N ARG A 43 -7.35 11.08 13.91
CA ARG A 43 -6.39 11.91 13.18
C ARG A 43 -6.98 12.31 11.83
N ARG A 44 -7.23 13.57 11.65
CA ARG A 44 -7.64 14.14 10.38
C ARG A 44 -6.45 14.09 9.41
N VAL A 45 -6.65 13.49 8.23
CA VAL A 45 -5.64 13.53 7.17
C VAL A 45 -5.75 14.86 6.45
N GLU A 46 -4.68 15.65 6.46
CA GLU A 46 -4.61 16.95 5.81
C GLU A 46 -3.70 16.89 4.59
N PHE A 47 -4.04 17.68 3.57
CA PHE A 47 -3.19 17.83 2.38
C PHE A 47 -1.96 18.70 2.70
N PRO A 48 -0.81 18.41 2.08
CA PRO A 48 -0.50 17.27 1.23
C PRO A 48 -0.11 16.02 2.03
N TYR A 49 -0.34 14.82 1.47
CA TYR A 49 0.11 13.56 2.06
C TYR A 49 0.60 12.55 1.00
N LEU A 50 1.40 11.58 1.40
CA LEU A 50 1.86 10.49 0.56
C LEU A 50 0.85 9.35 0.62
N VAL A 51 0.43 8.81 -0.53
CA VAL A 51 -0.39 7.61 -0.59
C VAL A 51 0.35 6.45 -1.25
N LEU A 52 0.28 5.28 -0.63
CA LEU A 52 0.58 3.99 -1.23
C LEU A 52 -0.73 3.29 -1.56
N LEU A 53 -1.08 3.21 -2.84
CA LEU A 53 -2.14 2.34 -3.33
C LEU A 53 -1.55 0.98 -3.71
N ALA A 54 -1.93 -0.08 -2.99
CA ALA A 54 -1.49 -1.44 -3.25
C ALA A 54 -2.71 -2.38 -3.34
N SER A 55 -3.00 -2.88 -4.54
CA SER A 55 -4.20 -3.68 -4.82
C SER A 55 -3.90 -4.88 -5.71
N GLY A 56 -4.95 -5.58 -6.13
CA GLY A 56 -4.86 -6.68 -7.11
C GLY A 56 -4.43 -6.23 -8.50
N GLY A 57 -4.74 -4.98 -8.89
CA GLY A 57 -4.45 -4.45 -10.22
C GLY A 57 -3.46 -3.29 -10.25
N HIS A 58 -3.20 -2.65 -9.12
CA HIS A 58 -2.39 -1.43 -9.04
C HIS A 58 -1.39 -1.46 -7.90
N CYS A 59 -0.22 -0.84 -8.14
CA CYS A 59 0.72 -0.46 -7.09
C CYS A 59 1.29 0.90 -7.47
N GLN A 60 0.94 1.94 -6.71
CA GLN A 60 1.30 3.33 -7.03
C GLN A 60 1.68 4.09 -5.77
N LEU A 61 2.66 4.98 -5.90
CA LEU A 61 3.01 5.99 -4.92
C LEU A 61 2.72 7.36 -5.50
N ALA A 62 1.94 8.17 -4.80
CA ALA A 62 1.62 9.54 -5.22
C ALA A 62 1.58 10.49 -4.03
N VAL A 63 1.88 11.77 -4.27
CA VAL A 63 1.52 12.86 -3.35
C VAL A 63 0.14 13.36 -3.75
N VAL A 64 -0.75 13.46 -2.77
CA VAL A 64 -2.08 14.03 -2.92
C VAL A 64 -2.03 15.44 -2.33
N ARG A 65 -2.22 16.46 -3.17
CA ARG A 65 -2.15 17.88 -2.77
C ARG A 65 -3.54 18.52 -2.61
N ALA A 66 -4.51 17.98 -3.33
CA ALA A 66 -5.92 18.36 -3.26
C ALA A 66 -6.77 17.20 -3.80
N ILE A 67 -8.10 17.36 -3.80
CA ILE A 67 -9.06 16.35 -4.27
C ILE A 67 -8.79 15.92 -5.72
N ASP A 68 -8.30 16.83 -6.54
CA ASP A 68 -8.02 16.64 -7.98
C ASP A 68 -6.54 16.86 -8.36
N ASP A 69 -5.67 17.16 -7.39
CA ASP A 69 -4.26 17.45 -7.63
C ASP A 69 -3.32 16.37 -7.07
N PHE A 70 -2.74 15.60 -7.98
CA PHE A 70 -1.87 14.46 -7.70
C PHE A 70 -0.51 14.60 -8.36
N VAL A 71 0.52 14.08 -7.69
CA VAL A 71 1.85 13.92 -8.26
C VAL A 71 2.25 12.46 -8.17
N LEU A 72 2.24 11.75 -9.30
CA LEU A 72 2.66 10.36 -9.38
C LEU A 72 4.17 10.26 -9.22
N LEU A 73 4.60 9.48 -8.23
CA LEU A 73 6.00 9.28 -7.89
C LEU A 73 6.57 7.97 -8.44
N GLY A 74 5.80 6.94 -8.54
CA GLY A 74 6.18 5.64 -9.06
C GLY A 74 5.01 4.69 -9.09
N GLN A 75 5.13 3.66 -9.92
CA GLN A 75 4.10 2.65 -10.11
C GLN A 75 4.72 1.29 -10.42
N THR A 76 3.92 0.23 -10.39
CA THR A 76 4.41 -1.06 -10.85
C THR A 76 4.67 -1.04 -12.34
N ILE A 77 5.81 -1.60 -12.74
CA ILE A 77 6.22 -1.73 -14.15
C ILE A 77 5.79 -3.06 -14.78
N ASP A 78 5.28 -3.97 -13.95
CA ASP A 78 4.85 -5.31 -14.35
C ASP A 78 3.62 -5.75 -13.54
N ASP A 79 3.61 -6.94 -12.93
CA ASP A 79 2.50 -7.40 -12.09
C ASP A 79 2.27 -6.46 -10.89
N ALA A 80 1.02 -6.28 -10.49
CA ALA A 80 0.69 -5.68 -9.20
C ALA A 80 0.94 -6.66 -8.04
N PRO A 81 1.17 -6.18 -6.79
CA PRO A 81 1.49 -7.06 -5.66
C PRO A 81 0.39 -8.08 -5.37
N GLY A 82 -0.88 -7.67 -5.40
CA GLY A 82 -2.00 -8.59 -5.16
C GLY A 82 -2.11 -9.64 -6.26
N GLU A 83 -1.95 -9.25 -7.53
CA GLU A 83 -1.93 -10.17 -8.66
C GLU A 83 -0.79 -11.19 -8.57
N ALA A 84 0.41 -10.74 -8.20
CA ALA A 84 1.57 -11.61 -8.02
C ALA A 84 1.33 -12.62 -6.89
N LEU A 85 0.79 -12.18 -5.74
CA LEU A 85 0.43 -13.03 -4.62
C LEU A 85 -0.68 -14.02 -4.98
N ASP A 86 -1.72 -13.60 -5.71
CA ASP A 86 -2.78 -14.49 -6.18
C ASP A 86 -2.26 -15.56 -7.14
N LYS A 87 -1.33 -15.21 -8.03
CA LYS A 87 -0.67 -16.17 -8.93
C LYS A 87 0.18 -17.17 -8.13
N VAL A 88 0.90 -16.72 -7.09
CA VAL A 88 1.65 -17.58 -6.17
C VAL A 88 0.72 -18.52 -5.40
N ALA A 89 -0.36 -17.98 -4.80
CA ALA A 89 -1.36 -18.77 -4.08
C ALA A 89 -1.98 -19.86 -4.96
N ARG A 90 -2.27 -19.52 -6.21
CA ARG A 90 -2.80 -20.48 -7.20
C ARG A 90 -1.75 -21.53 -7.57
N ARG A 91 -0.48 -21.16 -7.75
CA ARG A 91 0.62 -22.10 -8.04
C ARG A 91 0.89 -23.06 -6.86
N LEU A 92 0.73 -22.58 -5.63
CA LEU A 92 0.78 -23.37 -4.40
C LEU A 92 -0.50 -24.20 -4.17
N LYS A 93 -1.54 -24.01 -4.99
CA LYS A 93 -2.84 -24.73 -4.88
C LYS A 93 -3.55 -24.46 -3.56
N LEU A 94 -3.40 -23.26 -2.97
CA LEU A 94 -3.94 -22.92 -1.65
C LEU A 94 -5.47 -23.06 -1.58
N HIS A 95 -6.17 -22.88 -2.70
CA HIS A 95 -7.62 -23.08 -2.81
C HIS A 95 -8.08 -24.50 -2.46
N LYS A 96 -7.18 -25.49 -2.39
CA LYS A 96 -7.49 -26.86 -1.96
C LYS A 96 -7.61 -26.99 -0.44
N LEU A 97 -7.01 -26.06 0.31
CA LEU A 97 -7.14 -25.99 1.75
C LEU A 97 -8.50 -25.40 2.13
N PRO A 98 -9.29 -26.07 3.00
CA PRO A 98 -10.62 -25.59 3.37
C PRO A 98 -10.64 -24.15 3.86
N GLU A 99 -9.65 -23.77 4.68
CA GLU A 99 -9.49 -22.43 5.27
C GLU A 99 -9.14 -21.34 4.25
N CYS A 100 -8.60 -21.72 3.08
CA CYS A 100 -8.19 -20.79 2.02
C CYS A 100 -9.22 -20.67 0.88
N ARG A 101 -10.28 -21.49 0.87
CA ARG A 101 -11.18 -21.64 -0.28
C ARG A 101 -11.98 -20.39 -0.62
N LEU A 102 -12.34 -19.59 0.39
CA LEU A 102 -13.23 -18.43 0.27
C LEU A 102 -12.53 -17.08 0.45
N ILE A 103 -11.21 -17.07 0.53
CA ILE A 103 -10.43 -15.85 0.73
C ILE A 103 -9.53 -15.59 -0.48
N SER A 104 -9.07 -14.34 -0.64
CA SER A 104 -8.13 -13.97 -1.69
C SER A 104 -6.78 -14.68 -1.54
N GLY A 105 -6.04 -14.83 -2.63
CA GLY A 105 -4.73 -15.47 -2.59
C GLY A 105 -3.75 -14.75 -1.66
N GLY A 106 -3.79 -13.41 -1.62
CA GLY A 106 -3.00 -12.63 -0.68
C GLY A 106 -3.34 -12.92 0.79
N ALA A 107 -4.64 -13.03 1.12
CA ALA A 107 -5.10 -13.39 2.47
C ALA A 107 -4.75 -14.86 2.82
N ALA A 108 -4.80 -15.77 1.85
CA ALA A 108 -4.39 -17.16 2.04
C ALA A 108 -2.88 -17.27 2.34
N ILE A 109 -2.05 -16.50 1.63
CA ILE A 109 -0.60 -16.42 1.91
C ILE A 109 -0.37 -15.89 3.32
N GLU A 110 -1.04 -14.81 3.72
CA GLU A 110 -0.91 -14.23 5.06
C GLU A 110 -1.33 -15.23 6.15
N LEU A 111 -2.45 -15.96 5.92
CA LEU A 111 -2.93 -16.96 6.86
C LEU A 111 -1.91 -18.07 7.10
N LEU A 112 -1.35 -18.63 6.02
CA LEU A 112 -0.41 -19.75 6.08
C LEU A 112 1.02 -19.33 6.48
N ALA A 113 1.35 -18.06 6.35
CA ALA A 113 2.62 -17.50 6.81
C ALA A 113 2.72 -17.41 8.35
N ARG A 114 1.58 -17.46 9.05
CA ARG A 114 1.55 -17.33 10.52
C ARG A 114 2.29 -18.48 11.19
N GLY A 115 3.31 -18.14 11.96
CA GLY A 115 4.14 -19.11 12.69
C GLY A 115 5.12 -19.91 11.83
N ALA A 116 5.20 -19.63 10.52
CA ALA A 116 6.15 -20.23 9.61
C ALA A 116 7.45 -19.40 9.53
N ASN A 117 8.53 -19.98 8.98
CA ASN A 117 9.83 -19.32 8.91
C ASN A 117 9.95 -18.41 7.66
N PRO A 118 9.95 -17.08 7.81
CA PRO A 118 10.04 -16.14 6.67
C PRO A 118 11.44 -16.10 6.02
N HIS A 119 12.46 -16.70 6.63
CA HIS A 119 13.82 -16.77 6.10
C HIS A 119 14.17 -18.14 5.51
N ALA A 120 13.26 -19.10 5.48
CA ALA A 120 13.48 -20.43 4.94
C ALA A 120 13.87 -20.41 3.45
N PHE A 121 13.33 -19.44 2.70
CA PHE A 121 13.62 -19.27 1.28
C PHE A 121 14.18 -17.87 0.99
N PRO A 122 15.46 -17.78 0.52
CA PRO A 122 16.13 -16.52 0.25
C PRO A 122 15.70 -15.93 -1.10
N PHE A 123 14.40 -15.61 -1.26
CA PHE A 123 13.93 -14.95 -2.46
C PHE A 123 14.57 -13.57 -2.63
N PRO A 124 15.00 -13.21 -3.85
CA PRO A 124 15.62 -11.92 -4.11
C PRO A 124 14.59 -10.79 -3.97
N GLU A 125 14.98 -9.71 -3.30
CA GLU A 125 14.17 -8.49 -3.27
C GLU A 125 14.21 -7.80 -4.65
N PRO A 126 13.05 -7.42 -5.22
CA PRO A 126 13.02 -6.79 -6.52
C PRO A 126 13.70 -5.40 -6.53
N MET A 127 14.31 -5.06 -7.65
CA MET A 127 14.83 -3.72 -7.95
C MET A 127 15.76 -3.12 -6.87
N MET A 128 16.59 -3.93 -6.21
CA MET A 128 17.50 -3.47 -5.15
C MET A 128 18.41 -2.33 -5.60
N ASP A 129 18.96 -2.42 -6.81
CA ASP A 129 19.92 -1.45 -7.35
C ASP A 129 19.23 -0.21 -7.96
N TYR A 130 17.90 -0.24 -8.13
CA TYR A 130 17.16 0.86 -8.73
C TYR A 130 16.76 1.88 -7.68
N ARG A 131 17.04 3.15 -7.95
CA ARG A 131 16.72 4.28 -7.05
C ARG A 131 15.36 4.92 -7.29
N SER A 132 14.56 4.42 -8.24
CA SER A 132 13.20 4.89 -8.50
C SER A 132 12.23 4.50 -7.36
N CYS A 133 11.03 5.09 -7.36
CA CYS A 133 9.93 4.66 -6.49
C CYS A 133 9.01 3.65 -7.19
N ASP A 134 9.43 3.10 -8.33
CA ASP A 134 8.68 2.09 -9.05
C ASP A 134 8.75 0.73 -8.37
N PHE A 135 7.80 -0.12 -8.71
CA PHE A 135 7.68 -1.48 -8.16
C PHE A 135 7.82 -2.51 -9.28
N SER A 136 8.20 -3.73 -8.90
CA SER A 136 8.20 -4.92 -9.75
C SER A 136 7.94 -6.15 -8.91
N PHE A 137 7.08 -7.05 -9.36
CA PHE A 137 6.76 -8.29 -8.65
C PHE A 137 6.92 -9.55 -9.50
N SER A 138 7.02 -9.41 -10.83
CA SER A 138 7.14 -10.56 -11.75
C SER A 138 8.40 -11.38 -11.49
N GLY A 139 9.53 -10.73 -11.18
CA GLY A 139 10.78 -11.41 -10.85
C GLY A 139 10.66 -12.26 -9.58
N LEU A 140 10.07 -11.70 -8.52
CA LEU A 140 9.80 -12.42 -7.28
C LEU A 140 8.88 -13.61 -7.53
N LYS A 141 7.73 -13.39 -8.16
CA LYS A 141 6.77 -14.45 -8.53
C LYS A 141 7.45 -15.60 -9.26
N ASN A 142 8.27 -15.30 -10.27
CA ASN A 142 8.96 -16.31 -11.06
C ASN A 142 10.01 -17.07 -10.23
N SER A 143 10.67 -16.42 -9.27
CA SER A 143 11.59 -17.07 -8.33
C SER A 143 10.86 -18.07 -7.44
N VAL A 144 9.70 -17.68 -6.91
CA VAL A 144 8.83 -18.56 -6.13
C VAL A 144 8.36 -19.77 -6.97
N PHE A 145 7.94 -19.56 -8.22
CA PHE A 145 7.51 -20.64 -9.10
C PHE A 145 8.62 -21.65 -9.37
N ARG A 146 9.83 -21.18 -9.61
CA ARG A 146 11.00 -22.07 -9.78
C ARG A 146 11.27 -22.90 -8.52
N GLU A 147 11.16 -22.28 -7.34
CA GLU A 147 11.37 -22.98 -6.08
C GLU A 147 10.28 -24.04 -5.83
N ILE A 148 9.01 -23.72 -6.06
CA ILE A 148 7.92 -24.70 -5.97
C ILE A 148 8.19 -25.89 -6.89
N THR A 149 8.58 -25.64 -8.15
CA THR A 149 8.92 -26.72 -9.11
C THR A 149 10.10 -27.56 -8.63
N ARG A 150 11.11 -26.94 -7.98
CA ARG A 150 12.26 -27.64 -7.41
C ARG A 150 11.84 -28.56 -6.27
N LEU A 151 10.95 -28.08 -5.39
CA LEU A 151 10.43 -28.85 -4.26
C LEU A 151 9.51 -29.99 -4.71
N GLU A 152 8.63 -29.74 -5.69
CA GLU A 152 7.79 -30.80 -6.29
C GLU A 152 8.65 -31.97 -6.83
N LYS A 153 9.74 -31.65 -7.55
CA LYS A 153 10.69 -32.66 -8.04
C LYS A 153 11.44 -33.36 -6.91
N ARG A 154 11.87 -32.62 -5.90
CA ARG A 154 12.62 -33.14 -4.75
C ARG A 154 11.81 -34.15 -3.94
N HIS A 155 10.51 -33.86 -3.75
CA HIS A 155 9.61 -34.71 -2.97
C HIS A 155 8.86 -35.75 -3.81
N GLY A 156 9.07 -35.77 -5.13
CA GLY A 156 8.30 -36.65 -6.04
C GLY A 156 6.80 -36.36 -6.03
N ILE A 157 6.41 -35.08 -5.86
CA ILE A 157 5.03 -34.68 -5.72
C ILE A 157 4.34 -34.70 -7.09
N GLU A 158 3.27 -35.47 -7.20
CA GLU A 158 2.41 -35.48 -8.38
C GLU A 158 1.60 -34.18 -8.51
N ALA A 159 1.11 -33.91 -9.73
CA ALA A 159 0.55 -32.62 -10.16
C ALA A 159 -0.46 -31.96 -9.20
N ASP A 160 -1.11 -32.74 -8.33
CA ASP A 160 -2.22 -32.28 -7.51
C ASP A 160 -1.95 -32.19 -5.99
N ALA A 161 -0.82 -32.69 -5.52
CA ALA A 161 -0.45 -32.62 -4.10
C ALA A 161 0.18 -31.27 -3.70
N LEU A 162 0.15 -30.97 -2.41
CA LEU A 162 0.72 -29.77 -1.82
C LEU A 162 2.21 -30.04 -1.44
N VAL A 163 3.03 -29.00 -1.56
CA VAL A 163 4.42 -29.08 -1.05
C VAL A 163 4.43 -28.99 0.48
N PRO A 164 5.29 -29.75 1.20
CA PRO A 164 5.36 -29.74 2.66
C PRO A 164 5.75 -28.36 3.23
N GLU A 165 6.60 -27.61 2.55
CA GLU A 165 7.15 -26.32 2.99
C GLU A 165 6.20 -25.13 2.69
N LEU A 166 4.91 -25.38 2.53
CA LEU A 166 3.92 -24.42 2.08
C LEU A 166 3.90 -23.14 2.94
N GLY A 167 3.91 -23.28 4.27
CA GLY A 167 3.91 -22.15 5.20
C GLY A 167 5.16 -21.29 5.07
N ASP A 168 6.31 -21.92 4.97
CA ASP A 168 7.60 -21.24 4.86
C ASP A 168 7.75 -20.47 3.54
N ILE A 169 7.22 -21.02 2.45
CA ILE A 169 7.15 -20.32 1.16
C ILE A 169 6.25 -19.09 1.29
N CYS A 170 5.06 -19.23 1.90
CA CYS A 170 4.13 -18.14 2.12
C CYS A 170 4.76 -17.04 2.98
N ALA A 171 5.42 -17.40 4.08
CA ALA A 171 6.11 -16.44 4.95
C ALA A 171 7.25 -15.72 4.23
N SER A 172 8.07 -16.45 3.46
CA SER A 172 9.21 -15.88 2.74
C SER A 172 8.77 -14.92 1.61
N VAL A 173 7.73 -15.27 0.85
CA VAL A 173 7.22 -14.38 -0.22
C VAL A 173 6.54 -13.14 0.37
N GLN A 174 5.78 -13.30 1.47
CA GLN A 174 5.17 -12.18 2.17
C GLN A 174 6.23 -11.21 2.68
N ARG A 175 7.27 -11.71 3.36
CA ARG A 175 8.39 -10.90 3.83
C ARG A 175 9.01 -10.06 2.71
N VAL A 176 9.39 -10.66 1.59
CA VAL A 176 10.04 -9.94 0.48
C VAL A 176 9.09 -8.92 -0.16
N THR A 177 7.81 -9.26 -0.29
CA THR A 177 6.79 -8.33 -0.80
C THR A 177 6.65 -7.11 0.11
N VAL A 178 6.55 -7.32 1.43
CA VAL A 178 6.44 -6.24 2.43
C VAL A 178 7.71 -5.38 2.42
N GLN A 179 8.89 -6.00 2.42
CA GLN A 179 10.18 -5.28 2.33
C GLN A 179 10.24 -4.35 1.12
N HIS A 180 9.85 -4.86 -0.04
CA HIS A 180 9.85 -4.06 -1.27
C HIS A 180 8.90 -2.87 -1.18
N LEU A 181 7.66 -3.07 -0.70
CA LEU A 181 6.67 -2.00 -0.52
C LEU A 181 7.15 -0.93 0.48
N VAL A 182 7.64 -1.34 1.64
CA VAL A 182 8.13 -0.42 2.69
C VAL A 182 9.33 0.39 2.20
N ARG A 183 10.30 -0.25 1.58
CA ARG A 183 11.51 0.43 1.06
C ARG A 183 11.18 1.49 0.01
N ARG A 184 10.24 1.21 -0.90
CA ARG A 184 9.83 2.18 -1.92
C ARG A 184 9.02 3.33 -1.31
N THR A 185 8.17 3.04 -0.33
CA THR A 185 7.40 4.06 0.40
C THR A 185 8.32 4.98 1.21
N GLN A 186 9.29 4.42 1.93
CA GLN A 186 10.30 5.19 2.65
C GLN A 186 11.05 6.13 1.71
N ARG A 187 11.55 5.61 0.60
CA ARG A 187 12.28 6.40 -0.41
C ARG A 187 11.43 7.55 -0.96
N ALA A 188 10.14 7.29 -1.24
CA ALA A 188 9.22 8.32 -1.71
C ALA A 188 9.01 9.40 -0.65
N LEU A 189 8.83 9.02 0.61
CA LEU A 189 8.65 9.93 1.73
C LEU A 189 9.87 10.84 1.90
N GLU A 190 11.07 10.28 1.95
CA GLU A 190 12.33 11.04 2.06
C GLU A 190 12.58 11.96 0.85
N PHE A 191 12.23 11.49 -0.35
CA PHE A 191 12.33 12.31 -1.55
C PHE A 191 11.38 13.50 -1.51
N CYS A 192 10.12 13.28 -1.13
CA CYS A 192 9.09 14.31 -1.08
C CYS A 192 9.39 15.36 -0.01
N SER A 193 9.84 14.94 1.16
CA SER A 193 10.25 15.82 2.24
C SER A 193 11.39 16.75 1.79
N ARG A 194 12.44 16.22 1.17
CA ARG A 194 13.57 17.00 0.64
C ARG A 194 13.20 17.93 -0.51
N ARG A 195 12.16 17.63 -1.25
CA ARG A 195 11.69 18.44 -2.40
C ARG A 195 10.63 19.46 -2.03
N GLY A 196 10.21 19.51 -0.76
CA GLY A 196 9.11 20.39 -0.33
C GLY A 196 7.75 19.99 -0.91
N LEU A 197 7.58 18.73 -1.33
CA LEU A 197 6.29 18.19 -1.77
C LEU A 197 5.43 17.73 -0.59
N LEU A 198 6.07 17.49 0.56
CA LEU A 198 5.47 17.14 1.85
C LEU A 198 6.15 17.98 2.94
N PRO A 199 5.54 18.11 4.13
CA PRO A 199 6.23 18.65 5.28
C PRO A 199 7.57 17.97 5.52
N PRO A 200 8.58 18.68 6.04
CA PRO A 200 9.89 18.11 6.31
C PRO A 200 9.79 16.99 7.35
N LEU A 201 10.62 15.95 7.17
CA LEU A 201 10.84 14.97 8.23
C LEU A 201 11.57 15.65 9.39
N PRO A 202 11.28 15.28 10.64
CA PRO A 202 12.00 15.80 11.79
C PRO A 202 13.52 15.64 11.61
N SER A 203 14.28 16.67 11.91
CA SER A 203 15.74 16.66 11.94
C SER A 203 16.21 16.96 13.36
N ASP A 204 17.37 16.40 13.74
CA ASP A 204 18.00 16.68 15.04
C ASP A 204 18.59 18.11 15.13
N GLU A 205 18.35 18.94 14.11
CA GLU A 205 18.84 20.33 14.11
C GLU A 205 17.97 21.21 15.01
N GLU A 206 18.60 21.76 16.06
CA GLU A 206 17.97 22.70 16.98
C GLU A 206 17.53 23.98 16.24
N GLY A 207 16.24 24.31 16.29
CA GLY A 207 15.68 25.57 15.81
C GLY A 207 14.67 25.50 14.66
N GLN A 208 14.30 24.35 14.17
CA GLN A 208 13.15 24.26 13.26
C GLN A 208 11.83 24.39 14.03
N GLU A 209 10.97 25.33 13.62
CA GLU A 209 9.59 25.39 14.10
C GLU A 209 8.92 24.02 13.86
N ALA A 210 8.21 23.53 14.87
CA ALA A 210 7.50 22.25 14.82
C ALA A 210 6.39 22.32 13.77
N THR A 211 6.72 21.94 12.53
CA THR A 211 5.72 21.72 11.48
C THR A 211 5.01 20.39 11.70
N ALA A 212 3.75 20.30 11.30
CA ALA A 212 3.02 19.02 11.36
C ALA A 212 3.80 17.93 10.61
N PRO A 213 3.93 16.71 11.16
CA PRO A 213 4.68 15.63 10.52
C PRO A 213 4.03 15.23 9.19
N PRO A 214 4.82 14.78 8.20
CA PRO A 214 4.28 14.28 6.95
C PRO A 214 3.43 13.03 7.20
N THR A 215 2.33 12.90 6.45
CA THR A 215 1.40 11.77 6.60
C THR A 215 1.57 10.77 5.46
N VAL A 216 1.60 9.49 5.80
CA VAL A 216 1.59 8.35 4.87
C VAL A 216 0.27 7.61 5.00
N VAL A 217 -0.46 7.50 3.89
CA VAL A 217 -1.73 6.76 3.81
C VAL A 217 -1.53 5.49 3.02
N VAL A 218 -2.06 4.35 3.48
CA VAL A 218 -2.07 3.10 2.72
C VAL A 218 -3.50 2.66 2.40
N ALA A 219 -3.73 2.29 1.13
CA ALA A 219 -5.03 1.89 0.62
C ALA A 219 -4.93 0.72 -0.38
N GLY A 220 -6.07 0.10 -0.69
CA GLY A 220 -6.20 -1.05 -1.60
C GLY A 220 -6.20 -2.39 -0.87
N GLY A 221 -6.57 -3.47 -1.58
CA GLY A 221 -6.77 -4.79 -0.99
C GLY A 221 -5.52 -5.39 -0.33
N VAL A 222 -4.31 -5.08 -0.83
CA VAL A 222 -3.04 -5.52 -0.21
C VAL A 222 -2.77 -4.77 1.09
N ALA A 223 -3.33 -3.57 1.27
CA ALA A 223 -3.27 -2.82 2.52
C ALA A 223 -4.07 -3.47 3.67
N CYS A 224 -4.84 -4.54 3.43
CA CYS A 224 -5.44 -5.36 4.48
C CYS A 224 -4.41 -6.24 5.20
N ASN A 225 -3.24 -6.51 4.59
CA ASN A 225 -2.21 -7.37 5.18
C ASN A 225 -1.66 -6.74 6.46
N GLY A 226 -1.79 -7.44 7.59
CA GLY A 226 -1.39 -6.96 8.91
C GLY A 226 0.11 -6.70 9.01
N VAL A 227 0.93 -7.61 8.45
CA VAL A 227 2.40 -7.48 8.46
C VAL A 227 2.85 -6.23 7.69
N LEU A 228 2.18 -5.91 6.56
CA LEU A 228 2.46 -4.67 5.82
C LEU A 228 2.10 -3.43 6.63
N ARG A 229 0.94 -3.43 7.31
CA ARG A 229 0.51 -2.31 8.16
C ARG A 229 1.48 -2.05 9.29
N ASP A 230 1.86 -3.10 10.00
CA ASP A 230 2.80 -3.01 11.11
C ASP A 230 4.17 -2.49 10.65
N ALA A 231 4.66 -2.98 9.50
CA ALA A 231 5.92 -2.55 8.92
C ALA A 231 5.90 -1.08 8.48
N LEU A 232 4.81 -0.62 7.86
CA LEU A 232 4.65 0.79 7.48
C LEU A 232 4.49 1.71 8.70
N ALA A 233 3.74 1.28 9.72
CA ALA A 233 3.60 2.03 10.97
C ALA A 233 4.96 2.22 11.64
N GLN A 234 5.74 1.15 11.81
CA GLN A 234 7.08 1.21 12.40
C GLN A 234 8.04 2.08 11.57
N MET A 235 7.97 1.99 10.24
CA MET A 235 8.76 2.87 9.36
C MET A 235 8.40 4.35 9.59
N CYS A 236 7.11 4.66 9.68
CA CYS A 236 6.65 6.03 9.91
C CYS A 236 7.06 6.53 11.30
N ASP A 237 6.88 5.73 12.34
CA ASP A 237 7.29 6.07 13.71
C ASP A 237 8.80 6.38 13.77
N HIS A 238 9.62 5.54 13.12
CA HIS A 238 11.06 5.75 13.06
C HIS A 238 11.47 7.04 12.31
N LEU A 239 10.72 7.42 11.29
CA LEU A 239 10.97 8.63 10.50
C LEU A 239 10.28 9.88 11.06
N GLY A 240 9.52 9.76 12.15
CA GLY A 240 8.73 10.85 12.69
C GLY A 240 7.58 11.28 11.77
N ALA A 241 7.00 10.36 11.00
CA ALA A 241 5.87 10.56 10.13
C ALA A 241 4.58 9.97 10.73
N THR A 242 3.44 10.49 10.32
CA THR A 242 2.13 9.94 10.71
C THR A 242 1.72 8.81 9.77
N PHE A 243 1.35 7.65 10.30
CA PHE A 243 0.81 6.54 9.52
C PHE A 243 -0.71 6.45 9.63
N VAL A 244 -1.37 6.25 8.50
CA VAL A 244 -2.83 6.10 8.41
C VAL A 244 -3.15 4.95 7.47
N ALA A 245 -3.91 3.96 7.94
CA ALA A 245 -4.36 2.83 7.12
C ALA A 245 -5.87 2.88 6.91
N THR A 246 -6.31 2.64 5.68
CA THR A 246 -7.74 2.46 5.38
C THR A 246 -8.29 1.28 6.20
N PRO A 247 -9.46 1.41 6.85
CA PRO A 247 -10.11 0.30 7.54
C PRO A 247 -10.25 -0.91 6.63
N ALA A 248 -9.94 -2.12 7.13
CA ALA A 248 -9.87 -3.34 6.32
C ALA A 248 -11.15 -3.63 5.51
N GLY A 249 -12.33 -3.41 6.10
CA GLY A 249 -13.63 -3.59 5.42
C GLY A 249 -13.88 -2.62 4.25
N LEU A 250 -13.00 -1.62 4.06
CA LEU A 250 -13.14 -0.55 3.07
C LEU A 250 -11.96 -0.50 2.09
N CYS A 251 -11.00 -1.40 2.26
CA CYS A 251 -9.84 -1.52 1.37
C CYS A 251 -10.18 -2.08 -0.02
N SER A 252 -11.32 -2.76 -0.16
CA SER A 252 -11.79 -3.23 -1.46
C SER A 252 -12.72 -2.22 -2.12
N ASP A 253 -12.86 -2.31 -3.43
CA ASP A 253 -13.75 -1.46 -4.21
C ASP A 253 -15.19 -1.55 -3.67
N ASN A 254 -15.80 -0.40 -3.41
CA ASN A 254 -17.17 -0.32 -2.91
C ASN A 254 -17.87 0.95 -3.40
N GLY A 255 -19.22 0.90 -3.47
CA GLY A 255 -20.01 2.03 -3.96
C GLY A 255 -19.98 3.26 -3.05
N LEU A 256 -19.75 3.09 -1.74
CA LEU A 256 -19.73 4.18 -0.78
C LEU A 256 -18.57 5.16 -1.06
N MET A 257 -17.37 4.63 -1.37
CA MET A 257 -16.23 5.48 -1.68
C MET A 257 -16.47 6.30 -2.97
N ILE A 258 -17.16 5.73 -3.96
CA ILE A 258 -17.50 6.43 -5.21
C ILE A 258 -18.50 7.56 -4.95
N ALA A 259 -19.56 7.27 -4.20
CA ALA A 259 -20.57 8.27 -3.83
C ALA A 259 -19.95 9.41 -3.02
N TRP A 260 -19.06 9.08 -2.07
CA TRP A 260 -18.37 10.07 -1.26
C TRP A 260 -17.48 10.99 -2.09
N ASN A 261 -16.64 10.41 -2.98
CA ASN A 261 -15.84 11.23 -3.89
C ASN A 261 -16.68 12.16 -4.75
N GLY A 262 -17.81 11.68 -5.25
CA GLY A 262 -18.77 12.52 -5.99
C GLY A 262 -19.25 13.72 -5.15
N LEU A 263 -19.53 13.53 -3.87
CA LEU A 263 -19.92 14.60 -2.96
C LEU A 263 -18.79 15.61 -2.71
N GLU A 264 -17.55 15.13 -2.53
CA GLU A 264 -16.38 16.01 -2.33
C GLU A 264 -16.08 16.84 -3.58
N VAL A 265 -16.11 16.21 -4.77
CA VAL A 265 -15.94 16.92 -6.05
C VAL A 265 -17.06 17.93 -6.26
N TYR A 266 -18.31 17.58 -5.97
CA TYR A 266 -19.45 18.49 -6.05
C TYR A 266 -19.30 19.68 -5.09
N ALA A 267 -18.90 19.42 -3.86
CA ALA A 267 -18.70 20.49 -2.86
C ALA A 267 -17.56 21.44 -3.25
N ALA A 268 -16.49 20.91 -3.86
CA ALA A 268 -15.35 21.71 -4.31
C ALA A 268 -15.68 22.53 -5.58
N SER A 269 -16.49 21.98 -6.50
CA SER A 269 -16.85 22.61 -7.76
C SER A 269 -18.22 22.13 -8.26
N PRO A 270 -19.32 22.79 -7.85
CA PRO A 270 -20.67 22.42 -8.30
C PRO A 270 -20.87 22.43 -9.82
N ALA A 271 -20.05 23.20 -10.54
CA ALA A 271 -20.07 23.26 -12.02
C ALA A 271 -19.62 21.96 -12.71
N THR A 272 -19.11 20.98 -11.97
CA THR A 272 -18.75 19.66 -12.51
C THR A 272 -19.93 18.73 -12.73
N VAL A 273 -21.16 19.13 -12.34
CA VAL A 273 -22.37 18.36 -12.61
C VAL A 273 -22.65 18.36 -14.11
N VAL A 274 -22.67 17.18 -14.70
CA VAL A 274 -23.02 16.98 -16.10
C VAL A 274 -24.54 16.81 -16.20
N GLU A 275 -25.22 17.78 -16.79
CA GLU A 275 -26.67 17.72 -17.00
C GLU A 275 -27.06 16.87 -18.21
N ASP A 276 -26.18 16.80 -19.24
CA ASP A 276 -26.36 16.00 -20.42
C ASP A 276 -25.50 14.73 -20.38
N LEU A 277 -26.15 13.59 -20.10
CA LEU A 277 -25.51 12.29 -20.03
C LEU A 277 -24.97 11.80 -21.39
N ASP A 278 -25.50 12.31 -22.52
CA ASP A 278 -25.05 11.92 -23.86
C ASP A 278 -23.70 12.56 -24.22
N SER A 279 -23.36 13.67 -23.56
CA SER A 279 -22.05 14.32 -23.68
C SER A 279 -20.95 13.65 -22.84
N TYR A 280 -21.31 12.77 -21.91
CA TYR A 280 -20.36 12.14 -20.99
C TYR A 280 -19.57 11.00 -21.68
N ARG A 281 -18.24 11.10 -21.66
CA ARG A 281 -17.37 10.04 -22.15
C ARG A 281 -16.67 9.34 -21.01
N VAL A 282 -16.79 8.01 -20.96
CA VAL A 282 -16.03 7.17 -20.04
C VAL A 282 -14.65 6.92 -20.63
N GLU A 283 -13.61 7.39 -19.96
CA GLU A 283 -12.24 7.12 -20.35
C GLU A 283 -11.76 5.80 -19.73
N ARG A 284 -11.07 4.99 -20.53
CA ARG A 284 -10.50 3.70 -20.08
C ARG A 284 -9.37 3.86 -19.08
N ARG A 285 -8.61 4.95 -19.19
CA ARG A 285 -7.48 5.29 -18.33
C ARG A 285 -7.47 6.79 -18.09
N CYS A 286 -7.46 7.18 -16.85
CA CYS A 286 -7.24 8.55 -16.44
C CYS A 286 -5.86 8.62 -15.75
N PRO A 287 -4.86 9.30 -16.34
CA PRO A 287 -3.54 9.41 -15.71
C PRO A 287 -3.63 10.10 -14.37
N LEU A 288 -2.91 9.60 -13.38
CA LEU A 288 -2.90 10.14 -12.02
C LEU A 288 -2.06 11.42 -11.96
N GLY A 289 -2.65 12.56 -12.31
CA GLY A 289 -2.01 13.87 -12.21
C GLY A 289 -0.67 13.97 -12.98
N LYS A 290 0.25 14.78 -12.45
CA LYS A 290 1.58 14.96 -13.05
C LYS A 290 2.49 13.77 -12.72
N ASP A 291 2.98 13.08 -13.75
CA ASP A 291 3.97 12.01 -13.60
C ASP A 291 5.39 12.57 -13.52
N ILE A 292 6.04 12.40 -12.37
CA ILE A 292 7.45 12.77 -12.16
C ILE A 292 8.35 11.54 -11.91
N SER A 293 7.86 10.33 -12.19
CA SER A 293 8.61 9.09 -11.96
C SER A 293 9.97 9.10 -12.68
N GLN A 294 9.99 9.65 -13.90
CA GLN A 294 11.21 9.76 -14.71
C GLN A 294 12.16 10.88 -14.26
N GLU A 295 11.67 11.93 -13.59
CA GLU A 295 12.52 13.02 -13.10
C GLU A 295 13.47 12.55 -11.98
N LYS A 296 13.13 11.47 -11.28
CA LYS A 296 13.85 10.96 -10.11
C LYS A 296 15.17 10.28 -10.46
N GLU A 297 15.20 9.50 -11.52
CA GLU A 297 16.40 8.73 -11.87
C GLU A 297 17.61 9.62 -12.13
N LYS A 298 17.41 10.77 -12.81
CA LYS A 298 18.50 11.70 -13.14
C LYS A 298 19.04 12.48 -11.96
N ARG A 299 18.23 12.72 -10.90
CA ARG A 299 18.62 13.58 -9.77
C ARG A 299 19.04 12.83 -8.51
N LEU A 300 18.56 11.60 -8.32
CA LEU A 300 19.02 10.73 -7.25
C LEU A 300 20.38 10.07 -7.57
N SER A 301 20.78 9.99 -8.86
CA SER A 301 22.09 9.45 -9.25
C SER A 301 23.25 10.32 -8.77
N ASN A 302 23.04 11.63 -8.58
CA ASN A 302 24.08 12.58 -8.19
C ASN A 302 24.17 12.86 -6.69
N SER A 303 23.20 12.45 -5.87
CA SER A 303 23.31 12.49 -4.43
C SER A 303 23.69 11.11 -3.92
N LYS A 304 24.83 10.98 -3.26
CA LYS A 304 25.15 9.86 -2.37
C LYS A 304 24.16 9.91 -1.20
N VAL A 305 22.91 9.50 -1.45
CA VAL A 305 21.95 9.23 -0.40
C VAL A 305 22.40 7.94 0.26
N VAL A 306 23.31 8.08 1.20
CA VAL A 306 23.53 7.06 2.21
C VAL A 306 22.21 7.02 2.96
N LEU A 307 21.40 6.01 2.68
CA LEU A 307 20.30 5.62 3.55
C LEU A 307 20.95 5.39 4.92
N LYS A 308 20.89 6.39 5.84
CA LYS A 308 21.32 6.23 7.23
C LYS A 308 20.62 5.06 7.94
N THR A 309 19.79 4.34 7.21
CA THR A 309 18.79 3.41 7.73
C THR A 309 18.70 2.05 7.04
N GLU A 310 19.72 1.57 6.32
CA GLU A 310 19.77 0.12 6.05
C GLU A 310 19.70 -0.68 7.37
N ALA A 311 20.31 -0.15 8.43
CA ALA A 311 20.22 -0.73 9.76
C ALA A 311 18.81 -0.60 10.37
N ALA A 312 18.07 0.50 10.13
CA ALA A 312 16.74 0.72 10.72
C ALA A 312 15.65 -0.05 9.97
N VAL A 313 15.67 -0.09 8.63
CA VAL A 313 14.78 -0.98 7.86
C VAL A 313 15.08 -2.45 8.18
N ALA A 314 16.35 -2.82 8.31
CA ALA A 314 16.74 -4.15 8.75
C ALA A 314 16.32 -4.43 10.21
N ALA A 315 16.30 -3.42 11.08
CA ALA A 315 15.80 -3.54 12.45
C ALA A 315 14.27 -3.69 12.46
N VAL A 316 13.52 -2.85 11.74
CA VAL A 316 12.07 -2.97 11.57
C VAL A 316 11.70 -4.35 11.03
N ILE A 317 12.45 -4.84 10.05
CA ILE A 317 12.22 -6.16 9.46
C ILE A 317 12.65 -7.29 10.40
N ARG A 318 13.67 -7.11 11.25
CA ARG A 318 14.07 -8.09 12.28
C ARG A 318 13.07 -8.23 13.43
N PHE A 319 12.26 -7.18 13.69
CA PHE A 319 11.21 -7.22 14.71
C PHE A 319 9.86 -7.78 14.21
N ILE A 320 9.67 -7.89 12.89
CA ILE A 320 8.44 -8.44 12.27
C ILE A 320 8.50 -9.97 12.13
N VAL A 321 9.61 -10.57 12.52
CA VAL A 321 9.88 -12.02 12.38
C VAL A 321 10.00 -12.69 13.73
#